data_6eabbab602c21f8f33d52a5ea30f4681
#
_entry.id   6eabbab602c21f8f33d52a5ea30f4681
#
_cell.length_a   1.000
_cell.length_b   1.000
_cell.length_c   1.000
_cell.angle_alpha   90.00
_cell.angle_beta   90.00
_cell.angle_gamma   90.00
#
_symmetry.space_group_name_H-M   'P 1'
#
loop_
_entity.id
_entity.type
_entity.pdbx_description
1 polymer ?
#
loop_
_entity_poly.entity_id
_entity_poly.type
_entity_poly.pdbx_seq_one_letter_code
_entity_poly.pdbx_strand_id
1 'polypeptide(L)'
;MEYVRTELESAISVDGIYTVHYFEYTKDFAYSGEYHNFWEIVYADKKSLLITAGARELMLDVGQMYIHKPNEFHSIRCDGTNAANSVILSFDCDCDDLMNISGKPITCSSEERRIMGNIIREATDAFSTPLGSPYVSRLEKSVNGEFGCQQMIRLYMEQLLIHLVRGHTGTSQVKNTESDRLLLRICDYLEKNTDKHLRFDDVCKHFNTSASVIKRLFASNMNCGIMEYFSRLKVDAAKQMIRENEYNFTEIASRLGFNNSQYFTTVFRRISGMTPSEYANSVKSRFSKN
;
A
#
# COMPACT_ATOMS: atom_id res chain seq x y z
N MET A 1 -48.49 2.06 20.64
CA MET A 1 -47.20 1.36 20.63
C MET A 1 -46.17 2.38 20.18
N GLU A 2 -45.15 2.67 21.01
CA GLU A 2 -44.12 3.62 20.71
C GLU A 2 -42.92 2.85 20.13
N TYR A 3 -42.41 3.25 18.95
CA TYR A 3 -41.27 2.62 18.31
C TYR A 3 -40.00 3.33 18.78
N VAL A 4 -39.05 2.56 19.30
CA VAL A 4 -37.72 3.06 19.70
C VAL A 4 -36.71 2.64 18.65
N ARG A 5 -35.94 3.62 18.09
CA ARG A 5 -34.91 3.37 17.14
C ARG A 5 -33.72 2.69 17.80
N THR A 6 -33.28 1.57 17.24
CA THR A 6 -31.99 0.95 17.58
C THR A 6 -30.90 1.46 16.66
N GLU A 7 -29.82 1.97 17.23
CA GLU A 7 -28.64 2.36 16.44
C GLU A 7 -27.80 1.14 16.11
N LEU A 8 -27.26 1.12 14.87
CA LEU A 8 -26.35 0.07 14.42
C LEU A 8 -24.93 0.59 14.54
N GLU A 9 -24.06 -0.22 15.15
CA GLU A 9 -22.65 0.08 15.29
C GLU A 9 -21.89 -0.34 14.01
N SER A 10 -20.94 0.49 13.58
CA SER A 10 -20.01 0.15 12.50
C SER A 10 -18.77 -0.50 13.12
N ALA A 11 -18.54 -1.76 12.78
CA ALA A 11 -17.36 -2.50 13.24
C ALA A 11 -16.12 -2.22 12.38
N ILE A 12 -16.32 -1.94 11.10
CA ILE A 12 -15.27 -1.64 10.10
C ILE A 12 -15.77 -0.49 9.25
N SER A 13 -14.93 0.51 9.01
CA SER A 13 -15.18 1.58 8.04
C SER A 13 -14.03 1.65 7.04
N VAL A 14 -14.37 1.65 5.76
CA VAL A 14 -13.43 1.94 4.67
C VAL A 14 -13.66 3.37 4.22
N ASP A 15 -12.76 4.28 4.58
CA ASP A 15 -12.94 5.71 4.33
C ASP A 15 -12.54 6.12 2.92
N GLY A 16 -11.63 5.39 2.31
CA GLY A 16 -11.18 5.64 0.96
C GLY A 16 -10.44 4.47 0.34
N ILE A 17 -10.30 4.51 -0.98
CA ILE A 17 -9.47 3.59 -1.74
C ILE A 17 -8.44 4.37 -2.54
N TYR A 18 -7.23 3.85 -2.64
CA TYR A 18 -6.15 4.42 -3.44
C TYR A 18 -6.14 3.79 -4.83
N THR A 19 -6.22 2.47 -4.88
CA THR A 19 -6.20 1.72 -6.14
C THR A 19 -7.19 0.54 -6.10
N VAL A 20 -7.71 0.22 -7.26
CA VAL A 20 -8.36 -1.06 -7.57
C VAL A 20 -7.74 -1.53 -8.87
N HIS A 21 -7.03 -2.65 -8.83
CA HIS A 21 -6.38 -3.20 -10.01
C HIS A 21 -6.87 -4.62 -10.30
N TYR A 22 -6.98 -4.92 -11.58
CA TYR A 22 -6.98 -6.27 -12.10
C TYR A 22 -5.83 -6.39 -13.11
N PHE A 23 -4.75 -7.03 -12.69
CA PHE A 23 -3.57 -7.20 -13.51
C PHE A 23 -3.52 -8.56 -14.18
N GLU A 24 -3.15 -8.55 -15.45
CA GLU A 24 -2.76 -9.71 -16.23
C GLU A 24 -1.25 -9.60 -16.51
N TYR A 25 -0.47 -10.39 -15.81
CA TYR A 25 0.99 -10.32 -15.89
C TYR A 25 1.54 -11.20 -17.01
N THR A 26 2.73 -10.85 -17.50
CA THR A 26 3.56 -11.78 -18.26
C THR A 26 4.29 -12.71 -17.30
N LYS A 27 4.71 -13.89 -17.76
CA LYS A 27 5.43 -14.87 -16.93
C LYS A 27 6.72 -14.32 -16.28
N ASP A 28 7.36 -13.35 -16.94
CA ASP A 28 8.63 -12.75 -16.52
C ASP A 28 8.40 -11.44 -15.72
N PHE A 29 7.15 -11.13 -15.36
CA PHE A 29 6.84 -9.92 -14.61
C PHE A 29 7.48 -9.94 -13.23
N ALA A 30 8.12 -8.83 -12.87
CA ALA A 30 8.66 -8.58 -11.54
C ALA A 30 8.54 -7.10 -11.20
N TYR A 31 7.87 -6.83 -10.08
CA TYR A 31 7.81 -5.50 -9.48
C TYR A 31 8.84 -5.38 -8.36
N SER A 32 9.64 -4.32 -8.39
CA SER A 32 10.73 -4.13 -7.42
C SER A 32 10.29 -3.83 -5.99
N GLY A 33 9.00 -3.53 -5.82
CA GLY A 33 8.38 -3.29 -4.53
C GLY A 33 8.30 -1.83 -4.12
N GLU A 34 7.45 -1.61 -3.12
CA GLU A 34 7.14 -0.30 -2.56
C GLU A 34 6.81 -0.36 -1.07
N TYR A 35 6.64 0.83 -0.49
CA TYR A 35 6.09 1.07 0.84
C TYR A 35 4.99 2.11 0.72
N HIS A 36 3.92 1.94 1.47
CA HIS A 36 2.89 2.96 1.64
C HIS A 36 2.21 2.79 3.01
N ASN A 37 1.52 3.79 3.49
CA ASN A 37 0.93 3.83 4.84
C ASN A 37 -0.53 3.36 4.91
N PHE A 38 -1.03 2.72 3.88
CA PHE A 38 -2.37 2.19 3.80
C PHE A 38 -2.36 0.66 3.64
N TRP A 39 -3.52 0.05 3.83
CA TRP A 39 -3.71 -1.39 3.65
C TRP A 39 -3.73 -1.77 2.19
N GLU A 40 -3.20 -2.95 1.87
CA GLU A 40 -3.31 -3.52 0.54
C GLU A 40 -3.65 -5.02 0.62
N ILE A 41 -4.63 -5.41 -0.18
CA ILE A 41 -4.95 -6.82 -0.42
C ILE A 41 -4.42 -7.20 -1.80
N VAL A 42 -3.63 -8.28 -1.85
CA VAL A 42 -3.24 -8.95 -3.08
C VAL A 42 -3.94 -10.31 -3.12
N TYR A 43 -4.70 -10.58 -4.17
CA TYR A 43 -5.39 -11.85 -4.40
C TYR A 43 -4.88 -12.50 -5.69
N ALA A 44 -4.48 -13.77 -5.63
CA ALA A 44 -4.07 -14.56 -6.79
C ALA A 44 -5.32 -15.17 -7.48
N ASP A 45 -5.74 -14.56 -8.61
CA ASP A 45 -6.92 -14.96 -9.35
C ASP A 45 -6.65 -16.15 -10.28
N LYS A 46 -5.59 -16.06 -11.08
CA LYS A 46 -5.14 -17.11 -11.99
C LYS A 46 -3.66 -17.34 -11.85
N LYS A 47 -3.26 -18.58 -11.61
CA LYS A 47 -1.88 -18.98 -11.32
C LYS A 47 -1.36 -18.40 -10.02
N SER A 48 -0.37 -19.07 -9.45
CA SER A 48 0.29 -18.62 -8.21
C SER A 48 1.23 -17.44 -8.48
N LEU A 49 1.43 -16.63 -7.46
CA LEU A 49 2.30 -15.47 -7.46
C LEU A 49 3.34 -15.58 -6.35
N LEU A 50 4.52 -15.05 -6.57
CA LEU A 50 5.50 -14.82 -5.52
C LEU A 50 5.32 -13.40 -5.02
N ILE A 51 5.10 -13.24 -3.72
CA ILE A 51 5.02 -11.95 -3.06
C ILE A 51 6.14 -11.81 -2.03
N THR A 52 6.63 -10.60 -1.86
CA THR A 52 7.48 -10.27 -0.71
C THR A 52 6.66 -9.49 0.30
N ALA A 53 6.78 -9.83 1.57
CA ALA A 53 6.14 -9.16 2.68
C ALA A 53 7.16 -8.94 3.81
N GLY A 54 7.62 -7.70 3.98
CA GLY A 54 8.78 -7.38 4.81
C GLY A 54 10.05 -8.07 4.30
N ALA A 55 10.61 -8.94 5.12
CA ALA A 55 11.80 -9.72 4.78
C ALA A 55 11.48 -11.14 4.23
N ARG A 56 10.19 -11.49 4.10
CA ARG A 56 9.77 -12.85 3.71
C ARG A 56 9.31 -12.87 2.27
N GLU A 57 9.74 -13.88 1.54
CA GLU A 57 9.16 -14.24 0.25
C GLU A 57 8.18 -15.41 0.47
N LEU A 58 7.00 -15.31 -0.11
CA LEU A 58 5.90 -16.24 0.06
C LEU A 58 5.28 -16.58 -1.30
N MET A 59 4.88 -17.83 -1.48
CA MET A 59 4.01 -18.23 -2.58
C MET A 59 2.57 -17.93 -2.19
N LEU A 60 1.86 -17.23 -3.05
CA LEU A 60 0.43 -17.01 -2.95
C LEU A 60 -0.25 -17.87 -4.01
N ASP A 61 -0.90 -18.95 -3.57
CA ASP A 61 -1.56 -19.88 -4.46
C ASP A 61 -2.88 -19.34 -5.01
N VAL A 62 -3.34 -19.90 -6.13
CA VAL A 62 -4.63 -19.53 -6.73
C VAL A 62 -5.75 -19.61 -5.69
N GLY A 63 -6.55 -18.56 -5.61
CA GLY A 63 -7.65 -18.47 -4.66
C GLY A 63 -7.23 -18.05 -3.25
N GLN A 64 -5.95 -17.70 -3.06
CA GLN A 64 -5.46 -17.11 -1.83
C GLN A 64 -5.30 -15.60 -1.97
N MET A 65 -5.42 -14.91 -0.84
CA MET A 65 -5.08 -13.51 -0.69
C MET A 65 -4.05 -13.32 0.42
N TYR A 66 -3.37 -12.19 0.34
CA TYR A 66 -2.50 -11.68 1.39
C TYR A 66 -2.87 -10.24 1.70
N ILE A 67 -2.88 -9.87 2.97
CA ILE A 67 -3.15 -8.51 3.43
C ILE A 67 -1.83 -7.91 3.90
N HIS A 68 -1.30 -6.98 3.11
CA HIS A 68 -0.16 -6.16 3.46
C HIS A 68 -0.58 -5.07 4.45
N LYS A 69 0.21 -4.94 5.50
CA LYS A 69 0.01 -3.91 6.53
C LYS A 69 0.51 -2.55 6.02
N PRO A 70 -0.04 -1.45 6.55
CA PRO A 70 0.58 -0.15 6.36
C PRO A 70 2.07 -0.20 6.68
N ASN A 71 2.89 0.39 5.80
CA ASN A 71 4.34 0.46 5.92
C ASN A 71 5.10 -0.88 5.85
N GLU A 72 4.47 -1.96 5.43
CA GLU A 72 5.16 -3.20 5.11
C GLU A 72 5.78 -3.10 3.72
N PHE A 73 7.09 -3.40 3.57
CA PHE A 73 7.67 -3.55 2.24
C PHE A 73 6.99 -4.71 1.52
N HIS A 74 6.57 -4.48 0.29
CA HIS A 74 6.00 -5.55 -0.50
C HIS A 74 6.39 -5.43 -1.96
N SER A 75 6.45 -6.58 -2.62
CA SER A 75 6.67 -6.73 -4.05
C SER A 75 5.90 -7.93 -4.56
N ILE A 76 5.75 -8.00 -5.88
CA ILE A 76 5.05 -9.09 -6.55
C ILE A 76 5.79 -9.49 -7.80
N ARG A 77 5.88 -10.81 -8.06
CA ARG A 77 6.47 -11.33 -9.29
C ARG A 77 5.84 -12.65 -9.71
N CYS A 78 5.90 -12.96 -10.98
CA CYS A 78 5.61 -14.27 -11.50
C CYS A 78 6.82 -15.21 -11.32
N ASP A 79 6.58 -16.52 -11.49
CA ASP A 79 7.57 -17.57 -11.27
C ASP A 79 8.51 -17.83 -12.47
N GLY A 80 8.40 -17.03 -13.52
CA GLY A 80 9.14 -17.22 -14.80
C GLY A 80 8.53 -18.27 -15.72
N THR A 81 7.52 -19.02 -15.25
CA THR A 81 6.89 -20.13 -16.00
C THR A 81 5.44 -19.80 -16.38
N ASN A 82 4.69 -19.24 -15.45
CA ASN A 82 3.26 -18.98 -15.59
C ASN A 82 2.96 -17.48 -15.63
N ALA A 83 2.07 -17.09 -16.54
CA ALA A 83 1.46 -15.77 -16.58
C ALA A 83 0.29 -15.75 -15.58
N ALA A 84 0.41 -14.97 -14.52
CA ALA A 84 -0.57 -14.93 -13.45
C ALA A 84 -1.49 -13.71 -13.56
N ASN A 85 -2.65 -13.75 -12.87
CA ASN A 85 -3.53 -12.62 -12.71
C ASN A 85 -3.71 -12.31 -11.22
N SER A 86 -3.82 -11.03 -10.89
CA SER A 86 -4.12 -10.60 -9.52
C SER A 86 -5.19 -9.52 -9.46
N VAL A 87 -5.89 -9.50 -8.32
CA VAL A 87 -6.64 -8.34 -7.86
C VAL A 87 -5.81 -7.65 -6.78
N ILE A 88 -5.66 -6.34 -6.88
CA ILE A 88 -5.02 -5.51 -5.86
C ILE A 88 -6.01 -4.44 -5.42
N LEU A 89 -6.22 -4.34 -4.10
CA LEU A 89 -7.11 -3.37 -3.47
C LEU A 89 -6.32 -2.61 -2.41
N SER A 90 -6.09 -1.32 -2.63
CA SER A 90 -5.37 -0.47 -1.68
C SER A 90 -6.34 0.54 -1.07
N PHE A 91 -6.42 0.60 0.27
CA PHE A 91 -7.50 1.32 0.98
C PHE A 91 -7.09 1.78 2.37
N ASP A 92 -7.81 2.78 2.88
CA ASP A 92 -7.78 3.19 4.28
C ASP A 92 -8.86 2.46 5.07
N CYS A 93 -8.47 1.93 6.22
CA CYS A 93 -9.39 1.31 7.16
C CYS A 93 -8.81 1.42 8.58
N ASP A 94 -9.63 1.92 9.49
CA ASP A 94 -9.32 1.94 10.92
C ASP A 94 -9.94 0.70 11.58
N CYS A 95 -9.21 -0.43 11.53
CA CYS A 95 -9.65 -1.69 12.12
C CYS A 95 -8.45 -2.49 12.65
N ASP A 96 -8.30 -2.51 13.95
CA ASP A 96 -7.25 -3.28 14.63
C ASP A 96 -7.33 -4.79 14.33
N ASP A 97 -8.52 -5.32 14.06
CA ASP A 97 -8.71 -6.75 13.78
C ASP A 97 -8.07 -7.21 12.47
N LEU A 98 -7.84 -6.29 11.51
CA LEU A 98 -7.10 -6.61 10.29
C LEU A 98 -5.66 -7.00 10.57
N MET A 99 -5.05 -6.44 11.64
CA MET A 99 -3.71 -6.85 12.07
C MET A 99 -3.65 -8.31 12.48
N ASN A 100 -4.73 -8.85 13.04
CA ASN A 100 -4.79 -10.23 13.53
C ASN A 100 -4.85 -11.26 12.40
N ILE A 101 -5.39 -10.89 11.25
CA ILE A 101 -5.54 -11.77 10.08
C ILE A 101 -4.49 -11.51 8.99
N SER A 102 -3.81 -10.36 9.03
CA SER A 102 -2.74 -10.00 8.08
C SER A 102 -1.46 -10.80 8.30
N GLY A 103 -0.51 -10.70 7.37
CA GLY A 103 0.83 -11.28 7.52
C GLY A 103 0.93 -12.78 7.21
N LYS A 104 -0.12 -13.40 6.68
CA LYS A 104 -0.14 -14.81 6.22
C LYS A 104 -1.09 -14.96 5.03
N PRO A 105 -0.84 -15.94 4.12
CA PRO A 105 -1.82 -16.27 3.08
C PRO A 105 -3.15 -16.75 3.68
N ILE A 106 -4.25 -16.28 3.09
CA ILE A 106 -5.62 -16.60 3.47
C ILE A 106 -6.29 -17.26 2.27
N THR A 107 -6.80 -18.47 2.43
CA THR A 107 -7.59 -19.14 1.39
C THR A 107 -9.00 -18.57 1.37
N CYS A 108 -9.41 -17.97 0.25
CA CYS A 108 -10.69 -17.32 0.11
C CYS A 108 -11.82 -18.33 -0.10
N SER A 109 -12.89 -18.16 0.64
CA SER A 109 -14.17 -18.84 0.42
C SER A 109 -14.79 -18.42 -0.93
N SER A 110 -15.80 -19.16 -1.38
CA SER A 110 -16.56 -18.79 -2.59
C SER A 110 -17.25 -17.43 -2.44
N GLU A 111 -17.69 -17.10 -1.24
CA GLU A 111 -18.35 -15.83 -0.93
C GLU A 111 -17.36 -14.64 -1.02
N GLU A 112 -16.17 -14.76 -0.42
CA GLU A 112 -15.14 -13.73 -0.50
C GLU A 112 -14.69 -13.49 -1.94
N ARG A 113 -14.54 -14.55 -2.74
CA ARG A 113 -14.26 -14.43 -4.18
C ARG A 113 -15.38 -13.71 -4.93
N ARG A 114 -16.63 -14.00 -4.61
CA ARG A 114 -17.80 -13.34 -5.21
C ARG A 114 -17.83 -11.85 -4.88
N ILE A 115 -17.55 -11.50 -3.62
CA ILE A 115 -17.48 -10.10 -3.17
C ILE A 115 -16.37 -9.35 -3.92
N MET A 116 -15.17 -9.93 -4.07
CA MET A 116 -14.09 -9.32 -4.85
C MET A 116 -14.49 -9.10 -6.32
N GLY A 117 -15.15 -10.07 -6.93
CA GLY A 117 -15.70 -9.91 -8.29
C GLY A 117 -16.69 -8.74 -8.39
N ASN A 118 -17.52 -8.54 -7.37
CA ASN A 118 -18.43 -7.39 -7.29
C ASN A 118 -17.66 -6.07 -7.18
N ILE A 119 -16.61 -6.01 -6.34
CA ILE A 119 -15.76 -4.81 -6.22
C ILE A 119 -15.17 -4.43 -7.58
N ILE A 120 -14.61 -5.40 -8.31
CA ILE A 120 -14.01 -5.16 -9.64
C ILE A 120 -15.05 -4.64 -10.63
N ARG A 121 -16.27 -5.23 -10.63
CA ARG A 121 -17.36 -4.77 -11.50
C ARG A 121 -17.76 -3.33 -11.21
N GLU A 122 -18.03 -3.01 -9.94
CA GLU A 122 -18.40 -1.63 -9.54
C GLU A 122 -17.26 -0.64 -9.83
N ALA A 123 -15.99 -1.06 -9.64
CA ALA A 123 -14.85 -0.21 -9.94
C ALA A 123 -14.71 0.09 -11.43
N THR A 124 -15.06 -0.87 -12.31
CA THR A 124 -15.07 -0.66 -13.76
C THR A 124 -16.08 0.42 -14.17
N ASP A 125 -17.20 0.49 -13.48
CA ASP A 125 -18.23 1.52 -13.72
C ASP A 125 -17.89 2.85 -13.04
N ALA A 126 -17.36 2.79 -11.81
CA ALA A 126 -17.09 3.97 -11.00
C ALA A 126 -15.91 4.80 -11.50
N PHE A 127 -14.93 4.18 -12.18
CA PHE A 127 -13.70 4.85 -12.56
C PHE A 127 -13.42 4.75 -14.06
N SER A 128 -12.97 5.86 -14.65
CA SER A 128 -12.48 5.90 -16.03
C SER A 128 -11.04 5.41 -16.15
N THR A 129 -10.31 5.35 -15.03
CA THR A 129 -8.96 4.78 -14.97
C THR A 129 -9.03 3.28 -15.23
N PRO A 130 -8.36 2.74 -16.28
CA PRO A 130 -8.36 1.31 -16.55
C PRO A 130 -7.74 0.52 -15.39
N LEU A 131 -8.40 -0.54 -14.93
CA LEU A 131 -7.95 -1.32 -13.76
C LEU A 131 -6.61 -2.05 -13.98
N GLY A 132 -6.21 -2.29 -15.23
CA GLY A 132 -4.91 -2.86 -15.59
C GLY A 132 -3.79 -1.83 -15.79
N SER A 133 -4.03 -0.55 -15.50
CA SER A 133 -3.00 0.49 -15.63
C SER A 133 -2.00 0.41 -14.49
N PRO A 134 -0.70 0.18 -14.75
CA PRO A 134 0.33 0.34 -13.74
C PRO A 134 0.55 1.83 -13.43
N TYR A 135 1.07 2.14 -12.25
CA TYR A 135 1.46 3.50 -11.86
C TYR A 135 0.28 4.50 -11.74
N VAL A 136 -0.87 4.02 -11.29
CA VAL A 136 -2.00 4.88 -10.97
C VAL A 136 -1.73 5.59 -9.65
N SER A 137 -1.65 6.92 -9.68
CA SER A 137 -1.52 7.74 -8.46
C SER A 137 -2.87 8.17 -7.92
N ARG A 138 -3.92 8.13 -8.74
CA ARG A 138 -5.29 8.50 -8.40
C ARG A 138 -6.27 7.83 -9.35
N LEU A 139 -7.37 7.35 -8.79
CA LEU A 139 -8.49 6.85 -9.59
C LEU A 139 -9.35 8.03 -10.07
N GLU A 140 -9.49 8.18 -11.38
CA GLU A 140 -10.35 9.19 -11.98
C GLU A 140 -11.79 8.69 -12.02
N LYS A 141 -12.72 9.49 -11.47
CA LYS A 141 -14.13 9.13 -11.43
C LYS A 141 -14.74 9.13 -12.83
N SER A 142 -15.51 8.10 -13.13
CA SER A 142 -16.30 8.04 -14.37
C SER A 142 -17.46 9.05 -14.30
N VAL A 143 -17.67 9.79 -15.38
CA VAL A 143 -18.83 10.69 -15.54
C VAL A 143 -20.13 9.91 -15.83
N ASN A 144 -20.00 8.66 -16.28
CA ASN A 144 -21.11 7.78 -16.65
C ASN A 144 -21.32 6.64 -15.65
N GLY A 145 -20.69 6.70 -14.47
CA GLY A 145 -20.80 5.66 -13.45
C GLY A 145 -22.25 5.51 -12.98
N GLU A 146 -22.66 4.27 -12.74
CA GLU A 146 -24.00 3.98 -12.21
C GLU A 146 -24.22 4.63 -10.84
N PHE A 147 -25.50 4.90 -10.53
CA PHE A 147 -25.87 5.50 -9.23
C PHE A 147 -25.38 4.62 -8.09
N GLY A 148 -24.60 5.22 -7.19
CA GLY A 148 -24.12 4.55 -5.98
C GLY A 148 -22.95 3.58 -6.17
N CYS A 149 -22.35 3.44 -7.37
CA CYS A 149 -21.24 2.52 -7.64
C CYS A 149 -20.07 2.68 -6.64
N GLN A 150 -19.68 3.92 -6.29
CA GLN A 150 -18.63 4.15 -5.29
C GLN A 150 -19.05 3.71 -3.88
N GLN A 151 -20.33 3.90 -3.53
CA GLN A 151 -20.86 3.42 -2.26
C GLN A 151 -20.92 1.88 -2.24
N MET A 152 -21.28 1.24 -3.36
CA MET A 152 -21.25 -0.21 -3.48
C MET A 152 -19.84 -0.78 -3.32
N ILE A 153 -18.81 -0.12 -3.86
CA ILE A 153 -17.42 -0.51 -3.61
C ILE A 153 -17.14 -0.49 -2.10
N ARG A 154 -17.48 0.61 -1.40
CA ARG A 154 -17.31 0.70 0.06
C ARG A 154 -18.01 -0.44 0.79
N LEU A 155 -19.29 -0.67 0.51
CA LEU A 155 -20.09 -1.72 1.15
C LEU A 155 -19.52 -3.12 0.89
N TYR A 156 -19.06 -3.41 -0.31
CA TYR A 156 -18.43 -4.70 -0.63
C TYR A 156 -17.05 -4.83 0.03
N MET A 157 -16.29 -3.76 0.14
CA MET A 157 -15.01 -3.77 0.87
C MET A 157 -15.24 -4.06 2.36
N GLU A 158 -16.15 -3.34 3.00
CA GLU A 158 -16.51 -3.56 4.41
C GLU A 158 -17.06 -4.98 4.64
N GLN A 159 -17.91 -5.46 3.74
CA GLN A 159 -18.42 -6.84 3.79
C GLN A 159 -17.29 -7.85 3.67
N LEU A 160 -16.36 -7.69 2.73
CA LEU A 160 -15.19 -8.56 2.55
C LEU A 160 -14.37 -8.63 3.84
N LEU A 161 -14.02 -7.47 4.40
CA LEU A 161 -13.21 -7.38 5.60
C LEU A 161 -13.90 -8.01 6.82
N ILE A 162 -15.21 -7.81 6.98
CA ILE A 162 -15.99 -8.45 8.04
C ILE A 162 -15.99 -9.97 7.88
N HIS A 163 -16.15 -10.48 6.65
CA HIS A 163 -16.09 -11.93 6.39
C HIS A 163 -14.72 -12.50 6.74
N LEU A 164 -13.65 -11.83 6.32
CA LEU A 164 -12.28 -12.25 6.61
C LEU A 164 -12.00 -12.26 8.11
N VAL A 165 -12.38 -11.20 8.83
CA VAL A 165 -12.21 -11.14 10.29
C VAL A 165 -13.00 -12.27 10.95
N ARG A 166 -14.29 -12.45 10.65
CA ARG A 166 -15.13 -13.51 11.21
C ARG A 166 -14.63 -14.92 10.91
N GLY A 167 -14.11 -15.13 9.69
CA GLY A 167 -13.65 -16.45 9.26
C GLY A 167 -12.28 -16.85 9.83
N HIS A 168 -11.44 -15.87 10.18
CA HIS A 168 -10.03 -16.12 10.50
C HIS A 168 -9.58 -15.68 11.91
N THR A 169 -10.45 -15.08 12.71
CA THR A 169 -10.19 -14.73 14.13
C THR A 169 -10.26 -15.90 15.09
N GLY A 170 -10.72 -17.07 14.65
CA GLY A 170 -10.78 -18.28 15.48
C GLY A 170 -9.47 -19.04 15.48
N THR A 171 -8.49 -18.74 16.34
CA THR A 171 -7.42 -19.56 16.91
C THR A 171 -6.02 -18.96 17.01
N SER A 172 -5.80 -17.70 16.69
CA SER A 172 -4.55 -17.05 17.09
C SER A 172 -4.78 -15.57 17.28
N GLN A 173 -5.03 -15.16 18.52
CA GLN A 173 -4.75 -13.79 18.91
C GLN A 173 -3.26 -13.54 18.66
N VAL A 174 -2.89 -13.08 17.48
CA VAL A 174 -1.68 -12.30 17.30
C VAL A 174 -1.97 -11.02 18.09
N LYS A 175 -1.56 -11.02 19.36
CA LYS A 175 -1.59 -9.80 20.18
C LYS A 175 -0.85 -8.75 19.37
N ASN A 176 -1.57 -7.71 18.95
CA ASN A 176 -0.97 -6.47 18.49
C ASN A 176 -0.03 -6.04 19.61
N THR A 177 1.25 -6.31 19.46
CA THR A 177 2.19 -6.03 20.55
C THR A 177 2.30 -4.51 20.64
N GLU A 178 2.57 -3.99 21.83
CA GLU A 178 2.88 -2.58 22.03
C GLU A 178 3.97 -2.10 21.04
N SER A 179 4.82 -3.03 20.63
CA SER A 179 5.83 -2.88 19.60
C SER A 179 5.26 -2.57 18.21
N ASP A 180 4.20 -3.25 17.78
CA ASP A 180 3.58 -3.02 16.46
C ASP A 180 2.89 -1.65 16.41
N ARG A 181 2.20 -1.29 17.49
CA ARG A 181 1.60 0.05 17.63
C ARG A 181 2.64 1.16 17.60
N LEU A 182 3.78 0.95 18.28
CA LEU A 182 4.88 1.90 18.27
C LEU A 182 5.46 2.05 16.86
N LEU A 183 5.65 0.95 16.13
CA LEU A 183 6.15 0.97 14.75
C LEU A 183 5.24 1.81 13.85
N LEU A 184 3.92 1.55 13.87
CA LEU A 184 2.95 2.30 13.07
C LEU A 184 3.00 3.81 13.38
N ARG A 185 3.03 4.18 14.65
CA ARG A 185 3.14 5.58 15.06
C ARG A 185 4.43 6.24 14.59
N ILE A 186 5.56 5.52 14.59
CA ILE A 186 6.83 6.04 14.07
C ILE A 186 6.74 6.24 12.55
N CYS A 187 6.18 5.30 11.81
CA CYS A 187 6.01 5.41 10.36
C CYS A 187 5.13 6.61 9.97
N ASP A 188 3.95 6.75 10.60
CA ASP A 188 3.06 7.90 10.41
C ASP A 188 3.76 9.24 10.72
N TYR A 189 4.54 9.28 11.80
CA TYR A 189 5.32 10.47 12.14
C TYR A 189 6.36 10.82 11.07
N LEU A 190 7.09 9.84 10.55
CA LEU A 190 8.10 10.06 9.51
C LEU A 190 7.46 10.56 8.22
N GLU A 191 6.33 9.99 7.84
CA GLU A 191 5.60 10.37 6.64
C GLU A 191 5.08 11.81 6.71
N LYS A 192 4.45 12.20 7.83
CA LYS A 192 3.98 13.57 8.06
C LYS A 192 5.08 14.61 8.18
N ASN A 193 6.35 14.20 8.21
CA ASN A 193 7.51 15.06 8.35
C ASN A 193 8.55 14.87 7.24
N THR A 194 8.14 14.42 6.05
CA THR A 194 9.03 14.25 4.88
C THR A 194 9.64 15.56 4.40
N ASP A 195 9.03 16.69 4.73
CA ASP A 195 9.53 18.05 4.50
C ASP A 195 10.67 18.46 5.45
N LYS A 196 10.90 17.72 6.53
CA LYS A 196 11.86 18.09 7.57
C LYS A 196 13.18 17.35 7.47
N HIS A 197 14.24 17.97 7.98
CA HIS A 197 15.53 17.32 8.21
C HIS A 197 15.53 16.64 9.59
N LEU A 198 14.97 15.42 9.68
CA LEU A 198 14.97 14.63 10.92
C LEU A 198 16.23 13.79 11.03
N ARG A 199 16.79 13.74 12.24
CA ARG A 199 17.85 12.82 12.64
C ARG A 199 17.24 11.64 13.42
N PHE A 200 17.95 10.54 13.47
CA PHE A 200 17.53 9.37 14.24
C PHE A 200 17.27 9.71 15.72
N ASP A 201 18.11 10.54 16.32
CA ASP A 201 17.97 10.95 17.72
C ASP A 201 16.71 11.79 17.95
N ASP A 202 16.26 12.55 16.97
CA ASP A 202 15.01 13.33 17.05
C ASP A 202 13.81 12.41 17.16
N VAL A 203 13.81 11.32 16.42
CA VAL A 203 12.76 10.29 16.48
C VAL A 203 12.81 9.57 17.84
N CYS A 204 13.99 9.18 18.32
CA CYS A 204 14.15 8.56 19.64
C CYS A 204 13.58 9.45 20.75
N LYS A 205 13.86 10.74 20.71
CA LYS A 205 13.35 11.73 21.67
C LYS A 205 11.85 11.90 21.56
N HIS A 206 11.31 12.03 20.34
CA HIS A 206 9.90 12.23 20.10
C HIS A 206 9.03 11.10 20.69
N PHE A 207 9.48 9.86 20.51
CA PHE A 207 8.78 8.68 21.01
C PHE A 207 9.21 8.23 22.41
N ASN A 208 10.14 8.95 23.04
CA ASN A 208 10.72 8.56 24.34
C ASN A 208 11.15 7.09 24.36
N THR A 209 11.85 6.65 23.30
CA THR A 209 12.17 5.25 23.08
C THR A 209 13.67 5.11 22.77
N SER A 210 14.29 4.05 23.28
CA SER A 210 15.71 3.82 23.06
C SER A 210 16.05 3.48 21.61
N ALA A 211 17.25 3.90 21.18
CA ALA A 211 17.77 3.61 19.84
C ALA A 211 17.77 2.10 19.50
N SER A 212 18.04 1.23 20.47
CA SER A 212 18.06 -0.21 20.29
C SER A 212 16.68 -0.78 19.98
N VAL A 213 15.63 -0.27 20.63
CA VAL A 213 14.25 -0.69 20.38
C VAL A 213 13.83 -0.31 18.97
N ILE A 214 14.02 0.94 18.56
CA ILE A 214 13.65 1.42 17.23
C ILE A 214 14.43 0.66 16.14
N LYS A 215 15.74 0.48 16.29
CA LYS A 215 16.56 -0.29 15.34
C LYS A 215 16.04 -1.73 15.19
N ARG A 216 15.71 -2.40 16.29
CA ARG A 216 15.17 -3.77 16.27
C ARG A 216 13.81 -3.81 15.59
N LEU A 217 12.92 -2.85 15.89
CA LEU A 217 11.60 -2.76 15.25
C LEU A 217 11.71 -2.65 13.73
N PHE A 218 12.55 -1.75 13.24
CA PHE A 218 12.74 -1.56 11.81
C PHE A 218 13.44 -2.74 11.14
N ALA A 219 14.47 -3.31 11.77
CA ALA A 219 15.16 -4.48 11.24
C ALA A 219 14.24 -5.70 11.11
N SER A 220 13.37 -5.93 12.10
CA SER A 220 12.48 -7.10 12.11
C SER A 220 11.23 -6.96 11.22
N ASN A 221 10.79 -5.73 10.94
CA ASN A 221 9.53 -5.51 10.21
C ASN A 221 9.72 -4.88 8.82
N MET A 222 10.75 -4.03 8.65
CA MET A 222 10.95 -3.24 7.42
C MET A 222 12.16 -3.68 6.60
N ASN A 223 12.92 -4.66 7.08
CA ASN A 223 14.18 -5.12 6.46
C ASN A 223 15.16 -3.99 6.09
N CYS A 224 15.05 -2.84 6.75
CA CYS A 224 15.94 -1.68 6.57
C CYS A 224 16.03 -0.86 7.85
N GLY A 225 17.01 0.05 7.92
CA GLY A 225 17.10 1.01 9.02
C GLY A 225 16.06 2.14 8.89
N ILE A 226 15.65 2.72 10.02
CA ILE A 226 14.67 3.80 10.05
C ILE A 226 15.05 5.01 9.16
N MET A 227 16.31 5.42 9.10
CA MET A 227 16.73 6.55 8.25
C MET A 227 16.78 6.18 6.78
N GLU A 228 16.99 4.90 6.46
CA GLU A 228 16.83 4.38 5.12
C GLU A 228 15.35 4.40 4.71
N TYR A 229 14.45 3.92 5.58
CA TYR A 229 13.01 4.01 5.40
C TYR A 229 12.57 5.46 5.15
N PHE A 230 13.00 6.39 6.01
CA PHE A 230 12.69 7.81 5.85
C PHE A 230 13.20 8.40 4.52
N SER A 231 14.39 7.97 4.07
CA SER A 231 14.91 8.38 2.77
C SER A 231 14.05 7.86 1.61
N ARG A 232 13.48 6.65 1.72
CA ARG A 232 12.56 6.09 0.72
C ARG A 232 11.27 6.90 0.64
N LEU A 233 10.66 7.24 1.78
CA LEU A 233 9.48 8.12 1.82
C LEU A 233 9.73 9.45 1.10
N LYS A 234 10.88 10.08 1.35
CA LYS A 234 11.26 11.33 0.66
C LYS A 234 11.44 11.14 -0.84
N VAL A 235 12.01 10.02 -1.28
CA VAL A 235 12.19 9.73 -2.71
C VAL A 235 10.85 9.47 -3.38
N ASP A 236 9.90 8.81 -2.72
CA ASP A 236 8.57 8.58 -3.28
C ASP A 236 7.77 9.89 -3.37
N ALA A 237 7.86 10.77 -2.37
CA ALA A 237 7.32 12.12 -2.46
C ALA A 237 7.99 12.92 -3.61
N ALA A 238 9.30 12.79 -3.80
CA ALA A 238 10.01 13.43 -4.91
C ALA A 238 9.52 12.90 -6.28
N LYS A 239 9.33 11.60 -6.42
CA LYS A 239 8.77 11.01 -7.65
C LYS A 239 7.40 11.57 -7.98
N GLN A 240 6.56 11.79 -6.99
CA GLN A 240 5.25 12.43 -7.17
C GLN A 240 5.41 13.87 -7.65
N MET A 241 6.22 14.70 -6.96
CA MET A 241 6.45 16.10 -7.37
C MET A 241 7.04 16.21 -8.78
N ILE A 242 7.90 15.27 -9.18
CA ILE A 242 8.46 15.21 -10.54
C ILE A 242 7.35 14.92 -11.57
N ARG A 243 6.42 14.03 -11.28
CA ARG A 243 5.28 13.72 -12.17
C ARG A 243 4.32 14.90 -12.29
N GLU A 244 4.09 15.62 -11.22
CA GLU A 244 3.27 16.82 -11.19
C GLU A 244 3.92 17.98 -11.96
N ASN A 245 5.26 17.96 -12.12
CA ASN A 245 6.04 18.93 -12.91
C ASN A 245 5.85 20.40 -12.48
N GLU A 246 5.55 20.63 -11.20
CA GLU A 246 5.34 21.97 -10.65
C GLU A 246 6.64 22.62 -10.13
N TYR A 247 7.65 21.80 -9.81
CA TYR A 247 8.90 22.23 -9.16
C TYR A 247 10.12 21.72 -9.90
N ASN A 248 11.20 22.52 -9.91
CA ASN A 248 12.49 22.04 -10.36
C ASN A 248 13.17 21.17 -9.27
N PHE A 249 14.22 20.42 -9.64
CA PHE A 249 14.86 19.46 -8.72
C PHE A 249 15.49 20.11 -7.48
N THR A 250 15.92 21.37 -7.56
CA THR A 250 16.44 22.11 -6.42
C THR A 250 15.34 22.49 -5.45
N GLU A 251 14.19 22.90 -5.97
CA GLU A 251 13.00 23.19 -5.17
C GLU A 251 12.46 21.92 -4.50
N ILE A 252 12.39 20.80 -5.24
CA ILE A 252 11.99 19.50 -4.69
C ILE A 252 12.92 19.09 -3.54
N ALA A 253 14.23 19.19 -3.72
CA ALA A 253 15.20 18.89 -2.68
C ALA A 253 14.99 19.75 -1.43
N SER A 254 14.77 21.07 -1.61
CA SER A 254 14.50 21.99 -0.50
C SER A 254 13.19 21.66 0.22
N ARG A 255 12.10 21.43 -0.52
CA ARG A 255 10.78 21.10 0.04
C ARG A 255 10.77 19.79 0.83
N LEU A 256 11.61 18.85 0.42
CA LEU A 256 11.77 17.57 1.11
C LEU A 256 12.89 17.60 2.17
N GLY A 257 13.34 18.77 2.59
CA GLY A 257 14.32 18.93 3.67
C GLY A 257 15.64 18.22 3.41
N PHE A 258 16.11 18.15 2.15
CA PHE A 258 17.48 17.75 1.85
C PHE A 258 18.44 18.91 2.01
N ASN A 259 19.64 18.64 2.50
CA ASN A 259 20.65 19.67 2.74
C ASN A 259 21.09 20.41 1.47
N ASN A 260 21.09 19.73 0.33
CA ASN A 260 21.36 20.28 -1.00
C ASN A 260 20.88 19.34 -2.09
N SER A 261 20.82 19.85 -3.34
CA SER A 261 20.36 19.11 -4.50
C SER A 261 21.30 17.98 -4.94
N GLN A 262 22.60 18.06 -4.64
CA GLN A 262 23.55 17.00 -4.95
C GLN A 262 23.31 15.78 -4.06
N TYR A 263 23.12 16.01 -2.75
CA TYR A 263 22.78 14.93 -1.83
C TYR A 263 21.43 14.31 -2.15
N PHE A 264 20.44 15.12 -2.48
CA PHE A 264 19.15 14.65 -2.99
C PHE A 264 19.32 13.73 -4.19
N THR A 265 20.07 14.15 -5.22
CA THR A 265 20.30 13.34 -6.42
C THR A 265 20.99 12.02 -6.10
N THR A 266 21.96 12.03 -5.18
CA THR A 266 22.65 10.81 -4.72
C THR A 266 21.70 9.84 -4.03
N VAL A 267 20.87 10.34 -3.10
CA VAL A 267 19.89 9.52 -2.37
C VAL A 267 18.83 8.99 -3.34
N PHE A 268 18.31 9.85 -4.21
CA PHE A 268 17.30 9.47 -5.19
C PHE A 268 17.82 8.36 -6.10
N ARG A 269 19.04 8.51 -6.66
CA ARG A 269 19.64 7.48 -7.51
C ARG A 269 19.89 6.17 -6.76
N ARG A 270 20.38 6.24 -5.54
CA ARG A 270 20.61 5.05 -4.70
C ARG A 270 19.32 4.25 -4.47
N ILE A 271 18.19 4.93 -4.25
CA ILE A 271 16.92 4.31 -3.91
C ILE A 271 16.13 3.91 -5.16
N SER A 272 16.09 4.75 -6.19
CA SER A 272 15.28 4.52 -7.40
C SER A 272 16.04 3.85 -8.56
N GLY A 273 17.37 3.69 -8.44
CA GLY A 273 18.23 3.17 -9.51
C GLY A 273 18.56 4.18 -10.60
N MET A 274 17.95 5.36 -10.62
CA MET A 274 18.14 6.40 -11.64
C MET A 274 18.17 7.79 -11.01
N THR A 275 18.72 8.77 -11.73
CA THR A 275 18.69 10.17 -11.27
C THR A 275 17.29 10.78 -11.42
N PRO A 276 16.99 11.89 -10.71
CA PRO A 276 15.72 12.61 -10.90
C PRO A 276 15.44 12.99 -12.36
N SER A 277 16.47 13.39 -13.12
CA SER A 277 16.36 13.74 -14.54
C SER A 277 16.03 12.53 -15.41
N GLU A 278 16.71 11.40 -15.19
CA GLU A 278 16.42 10.14 -15.90
C GLU A 278 15.00 9.66 -15.58
N TYR A 279 14.56 9.78 -14.33
CA TYR A 279 13.20 9.46 -13.94
C TYR A 279 12.17 10.37 -14.64
N ALA A 280 12.37 11.69 -14.63
CA ALA A 280 11.51 12.63 -15.33
C ALA A 280 11.38 12.33 -16.82
N ASN A 281 12.50 11.99 -17.48
CA ASN A 281 12.51 11.62 -18.90
C ASN A 281 11.79 10.29 -19.13
N SER A 282 11.94 9.31 -18.25
CA SER A 282 11.26 8.02 -18.35
C SER A 282 9.74 8.16 -18.24
N VAL A 283 9.27 9.07 -17.39
CA VAL A 283 7.84 9.38 -17.26
C VAL A 283 7.31 10.08 -18.51
N LYS A 284 8.02 11.10 -19.01
CA LYS A 284 7.62 11.83 -20.23
C LYS A 284 7.55 10.93 -21.46
N SER A 285 8.53 10.04 -21.65
CA SER A 285 8.56 9.14 -22.81
C SER A 285 7.40 8.12 -22.83
N ARG A 286 6.80 7.82 -21.66
CA ARG A 286 5.64 6.92 -21.56
C ARG A 286 4.33 7.60 -21.95
N PHE A 287 4.21 8.92 -21.74
CA PHE A 287 3.04 9.70 -22.11
C PHE A 287 3.11 10.27 -23.54
N SER A 288 4.28 10.25 -24.20
CA SER A 288 4.48 10.74 -25.57
C SER A 288 4.26 9.69 -26.64
N LYS A 289 3.82 8.48 -26.32
CA LYS A 289 3.49 7.40 -27.28
C LYS A 289 1.97 7.23 -27.41
N ASN A 290 1.27 8.33 -27.65
CA ASN A 290 -0.08 8.36 -28.23
C ASN A 290 -0.08 9.29 -29.45
#